data_2c654f5552f65cb2288b5274528163fe
#
_entry.id   2c654f5552f65cb2288b5274528163fe
#
_cell.length_a   1.000
_cell.length_b   1.000
_cell.length_c   1.000
_cell.angle_alpha   90.00
_cell.angle_beta   90.00
_cell.angle_gamma   90.00
#
_symmetry.space_group_name_H-M   'P 1'
#
loop_
_entity.id
_entity.type
_entity.pdbx_description
1 polymer ?
#
loop_
_entity_poly.entity_id
_entity_poly.type
_entity_poly.pdbx_seq_one_letter_code
_entity_poly.pdbx_strand_id
1 'polypeptide(L)'
;MIRDLLAHVSREDLRLRFFDSIREFSPQFIAGLIDFDALRVTALVAIDEASSEMLGVVWLHSAALRETGEYAILLRSDLKGRGLGWHLMQLIIEYAKSQGLSRIDGQVLQENSVMLKMCRELGFEVKTDAGDRGVCNVALMLKDY
;
A
#
# COMPACT_ATOMS: atom_id res chain seq x y z
N MET A 1 -8.52 -7.17 14.23
CA MET A 1 -7.78 -5.93 13.96
C MET A 1 -7.98 -5.42 12.53
N ILE A 2 -7.70 -6.22 11.49
CA ILE A 2 -7.89 -5.78 10.10
C ILE A 2 -9.36 -5.48 9.80
N ARG A 3 -10.30 -6.20 10.41
CA ARG A 3 -11.72 -5.96 10.22
C ARG A 3 -12.13 -4.57 10.69
N ASP A 4 -11.57 -4.12 11.82
CA ASP A 4 -11.87 -2.78 12.35
C ASP A 4 -11.30 -1.70 11.41
N LEU A 5 -10.12 -1.91 10.87
CA LEU A 5 -9.55 -1.00 9.88
C LEU A 5 -10.47 -0.88 8.67
N LEU A 6 -10.93 -2.01 8.11
CA LEU A 6 -11.79 -2.01 6.93
C LEU A 6 -13.12 -1.29 7.20
N ALA A 7 -13.66 -1.38 8.42
CA ALA A 7 -14.88 -0.67 8.79
C ALA A 7 -14.71 0.85 8.79
N HIS A 8 -13.47 1.36 8.91
CA HIS A 8 -13.15 2.78 8.91
C HIS A 8 -12.59 3.28 7.58
N VAL A 9 -12.62 2.45 6.54
CA VAL A 9 -12.17 2.83 5.21
C VAL A 9 -13.41 3.01 4.33
N SER A 10 -13.50 4.14 3.63
CA SER A 10 -14.61 4.41 2.74
C SER A 10 -14.59 3.48 1.54
N ARG A 11 -15.75 3.29 0.88
CA ARG A 11 -15.82 2.52 -0.36
C ARG A 11 -14.93 3.11 -1.43
N GLU A 12 -14.85 4.43 -1.49
CA GLU A 12 -14.01 5.12 -2.46
C GLU A 12 -12.54 4.77 -2.23
N ASP A 13 -12.08 4.78 -0.98
CA ASP A 13 -10.69 4.44 -0.66
C ASP A 13 -10.39 2.98 -0.95
N LEU A 14 -11.33 2.07 -0.67
CA LEU A 14 -11.18 0.66 -1.02
C LEU A 14 -11.12 0.47 -2.54
N ARG A 15 -11.96 1.18 -3.28
CA ARG A 15 -11.94 1.13 -4.74
C ARG A 15 -10.59 1.61 -5.28
N LEU A 16 -10.10 2.73 -4.76
CA LEU A 16 -8.80 3.26 -5.16
C LEU A 16 -7.68 2.29 -4.87
N ARG A 17 -7.75 1.54 -3.77
CA ARG A 17 -6.74 0.55 -3.41
C ARG A 17 -6.86 -0.74 -4.24
N PHE A 18 -8.08 -1.24 -4.50
CA PHE A 18 -8.32 -2.52 -5.15
C PHE A 18 -8.89 -2.39 -6.56
N PHE A 19 -9.02 -1.17 -7.06
CA PHE A 19 -9.53 -0.85 -8.39
C PHE A 19 -10.99 -1.29 -8.60
N ASP A 20 -11.73 -1.46 -7.50
CA ASP A 20 -13.13 -1.84 -7.58
C ASP A 20 -13.89 -1.35 -6.33
N SER A 21 -15.21 -1.20 -6.48
CA SER A 21 -16.07 -0.78 -5.39
C SER A 21 -16.54 -1.99 -4.60
N ILE A 22 -16.11 -2.08 -3.34
CA ILE A 22 -16.49 -3.18 -2.45
C ILE A 22 -17.58 -2.72 -1.52
N ARG A 23 -18.74 -3.41 -1.56
CA ARG A 23 -19.91 -3.04 -0.75
C ARG A 23 -19.91 -3.66 0.63
N GLU A 24 -19.35 -4.86 0.76
CA GLU A 24 -19.34 -5.62 2.00
C GLU A 24 -17.99 -6.27 2.21
N PHE A 25 -17.62 -6.46 3.46
CA PHE A 25 -16.40 -7.14 3.84
C PHE A 25 -16.72 -8.60 4.18
N SER A 26 -16.56 -9.48 3.19
CA SER A 26 -16.77 -10.91 3.42
C SER A 26 -15.60 -11.51 4.21
N PRO A 27 -15.83 -12.62 4.93
CA PRO A 27 -14.73 -13.32 5.59
C PRO A 27 -13.63 -13.74 4.62
N GLN A 28 -13.97 -14.14 3.40
CA GLN A 28 -12.99 -14.51 2.38
C GLN A 28 -12.15 -13.32 1.95
N PHE A 29 -12.75 -12.15 1.81
CA PHE A 29 -12.03 -10.92 1.45
C PHE A 29 -11.01 -10.56 2.53
N ILE A 30 -11.44 -10.57 3.80
CA ILE A 30 -10.56 -10.27 4.93
C ILE A 30 -9.44 -11.29 5.03
N ALA A 31 -9.74 -12.57 4.88
CA ALA A 31 -8.72 -13.63 4.91
C ALA A 31 -7.69 -13.45 3.79
N GLY A 32 -8.14 -13.03 2.60
CA GLY A 32 -7.22 -12.76 1.48
C GLY A 32 -6.28 -11.61 1.72
N LEU A 33 -6.64 -10.66 2.61
CA LEU A 33 -5.77 -9.54 2.96
C LEU A 33 -4.70 -9.91 3.99
N ILE A 34 -4.96 -10.92 4.82
CA ILE A 34 -4.05 -11.31 5.91
C ILE A 34 -3.41 -12.68 5.73
N ASP A 35 -3.92 -13.49 4.80
CA ASP A 35 -3.36 -14.80 4.50
C ASP A 35 -2.32 -14.67 3.40
N PHE A 36 -1.06 -14.70 3.78
CA PHE A 36 0.03 -14.52 2.84
C PHE A 36 1.19 -15.47 3.16
N ASP A 37 2.02 -15.71 2.17
CA ASP A 37 3.24 -16.50 2.31
C ASP A 37 4.26 -15.72 3.14
N ALA A 38 4.54 -16.20 4.35
CA ALA A 38 5.43 -15.54 5.29
C ALA A 38 6.84 -15.28 4.75
N LEU A 39 7.27 -16.01 3.74
CA LEU A 39 8.58 -15.84 3.13
C LEU A 39 8.63 -14.69 2.11
N ARG A 40 7.48 -14.17 1.67
CA ARG A 40 7.41 -13.24 0.55
C ARG A 40 6.59 -12.00 0.80
N VAL A 41 5.89 -11.93 1.91
CA VAL A 41 5.04 -10.79 2.23
C VAL A 41 5.36 -10.27 3.62
N THR A 42 5.57 -8.98 3.70
CA THR A 42 5.75 -8.28 4.99
C THR A 42 4.65 -7.25 5.11
N ALA A 43 4.09 -7.12 6.30
CA ALA A 43 3.11 -6.10 6.62
C ALA A 43 3.62 -5.26 7.79
N LEU A 44 3.59 -3.95 7.64
CA LEU A 44 3.85 -3.00 8.71
C LEU A 44 2.54 -2.34 9.10
N VAL A 45 2.23 -2.33 10.36
CA VAL A 45 0.93 -1.91 10.88
C VAL A 45 1.10 -0.71 11.80
N ALA A 46 0.26 0.30 11.63
CA ALA A 46 0.18 1.42 12.56
C ALA A 46 -0.98 1.17 13.53
N ILE A 47 -0.67 1.19 14.82
CA ILE A 47 -1.65 0.90 15.87
C ILE A 47 -1.73 2.09 16.82
N ASP A 48 -2.94 2.46 17.22
CA ASP A 48 -3.16 3.45 18.26
C ASP A 48 -2.85 2.81 19.62
N GLU A 49 -1.89 3.35 20.36
CA GLU A 49 -1.47 2.79 21.65
C GLU A 49 -2.59 2.80 22.70
N ALA A 50 -3.44 3.80 22.67
CA ALA A 50 -4.50 3.96 23.68
C ALA A 50 -5.66 2.99 23.45
N SER A 51 -6.07 2.77 22.20
CA SER A 51 -7.24 1.94 21.86
C SER A 51 -6.88 0.57 21.34
N SER A 52 -5.60 0.35 20.95
CA SER A 52 -5.13 -0.85 20.25
C SER A 52 -5.79 -1.05 18.88
N GLU A 53 -6.37 -0.01 18.31
CA GLU A 53 -6.99 -0.07 16.98
C GLU A 53 -5.94 0.07 15.90
N MET A 54 -6.14 -0.66 14.79
CA MET A 54 -5.29 -0.54 13.62
C MET A 54 -5.67 0.72 12.84
N LEU A 55 -4.70 1.60 12.64
CA LEU A 55 -4.88 2.87 11.92
C LEU A 55 -4.57 2.74 10.44
N GLY A 56 -3.66 1.85 10.10
CA GLY A 56 -3.26 1.64 8.72
C GLY A 56 -2.32 0.46 8.60
N VAL A 57 -2.11 0.02 7.37
CA VAL A 57 -1.19 -1.08 7.07
C VAL A 57 -0.58 -0.85 5.70
N VAL A 58 0.70 -1.19 5.58
CA VAL A 58 1.39 -1.23 4.29
C VAL A 58 1.98 -2.62 4.13
N TRP A 59 1.80 -3.21 2.95
CA TRP A 59 2.34 -4.52 2.60
C TRP A 59 3.46 -4.37 1.58
N LEU A 60 4.39 -5.30 1.63
CA LEU A 60 5.41 -5.47 0.61
C LEU A 60 5.42 -6.93 0.17
N HIS A 61 5.08 -7.16 -1.08
CA HIS A 61 5.14 -8.47 -1.71
C HIS A 61 6.42 -8.57 -2.52
N SER A 62 7.23 -9.58 -2.27
CA SER A 62 8.43 -9.82 -3.06
C SER A 62 8.55 -11.29 -3.44
N ALA A 63 9.01 -11.57 -4.66
CA ALA A 63 9.30 -12.93 -5.08
C ALA A 63 10.71 -13.30 -4.60
N ALA A 64 10.89 -14.56 -4.17
CA ALA A 64 12.13 -15.02 -3.53
C ALA A 64 13.39 -14.80 -4.37
N LEU A 65 13.28 -14.85 -5.70
CA LEU A 65 14.42 -14.69 -6.61
C LEU A 65 14.42 -13.34 -7.35
N ARG A 66 13.51 -12.43 -7.00
CA ARG A 66 13.44 -11.11 -7.63
C ARG A 66 14.01 -10.06 -6.71
N GLU A 67 14.69 -9.08 -7.28
CA GLU A 67 15.21 -7.93 -6.58
C GLU A 67 14.16 -6.81 -6.47
N THR A 68 12.91 -7.10 -6.80
CA THR A 68 11.83 -6.13 -6.80
C THR A 68 10.70 -6.55 -5.89
N GLY A 69 10.01 -5.58 -5.31
CA GLY A 69 8.82 -5.82 -4.51
C GLY A 69 7.68 -4.92 -4.97
N GLU A 70 6.46 -5.32 -4.65
CA GLU A 70 5.26 -4.53 -4.90
C GLU A 70 4.65 -4.13 -3.58
N TYR A 71 4.36 -2.84 -3.42
CA TYR A 71 3.73 -2.33 -2.21
C TYR A 71 2.22 -2.19 -2.37
N ALA A 72 1.54 -2.20 -1.24
CA ALA A 72 0.13 -1.83 -1.13
C ALA A 72 -0.08 -1.17 0.22
N ILE A 73 -0.95 -0.18 0.30
CA ILE A 73 -1.19 0.56 1.53
C ILE A 73 -2.69 0.80 1.72
N LEU A 74 -3.13 0.73 2.97
CA LEU A 74 -4.51 1.00 3.35
C LEU A 74 -4.52 1.78 4.66
N LEU A 75 -5.26 2.88 4.70
CA LEU A 75 -5.39 3.76 5.87
C LEU A 75 -6.86 3.96 6.22
N ARG A 76 -7.12 4.22 7.50
CA ARG A 76 -8.43 4.75 7.90
C ARG A 76 -8.67 6.06 7.15
N SER A 77 -9.87 6.22 6.60
CA SER A 77 -10.20 7.39 5.77
C SER A 77 -10.16 8.69 6.55
N ASP A 78 -10.51 8.65 7.84
CA ASP A 78 -10.50 9.82 8.71
C ASP A 78 -9.08 10.30 9.08
N LEU A 79 -8.05 9.52 8.76
CA LEU A 79 -6.65 9.86 9.05
C LEU A 79 -5.87 10.31 7.82
N LYS A 80 -6.51 10.35 6.66
CA LYS A 80 -5.86 10.82 5.43
C LYS A 80 -5.47 12.29 5.58
N GLY A 81 -4.30 12.63 5.06
CA GLY A 81 -3.79 13.98 5.13
C GLY A 81 -3.04 14.32 6.42
N ARG A 82 -2.88 13.36 7.33
CA ARG A 82 -2.16 13.57 8.60
C ARG A 82 -0.74 13.04 8.62
N GLY A 83 -0.20 12.64 7.47
CA GLY A 83 1.17 12.18 7.37
C GLY A 83 1.39 10.71 7.69
N LEU A 84 0.37 9.97 8.13
CA LEU A 84 0.50 8.55 8.46
C LEU A 84 0.89 7.71 7.24
N GLY A 85 0.25 7.97 6.10
CA GLY A 85 0.57 7.26 4.85
C GLY A 85 2.00 7.50 4.41
N TRP A 86 2.46 8.74 4.49
CA TRP A 86 3.84 9.11 4.20
C TRP A 86 4.80 8.31 5.08
N HIS A 87 4.53 8.29 6.38
CA HIS A 87 5.39 7.61 7.35
C HIS A 87 5.44 6.10 7.10
N LEU A 88 4.29 5.48 6.84
CA LEU A 88 4.23 4.05 6.51
C LEU A 88 5.00 3.74 5.21
N MET A 89 4.87 4.58 4.20
CA MET A 89 5.61 4.42 2.96
C MET A 89 7.12 4.53 3.18
N GLN A 90 7.56 5.49 4.00
CA GLN A 90 8.98 5.61 4.32
C GLN A 90 9.50 4.36 5.03
N LEU A 91 8.73 3.81 5.96
CA LEU A 91 9.12 2.60 6.69
C LEU A 91 9.24 1.39 5.77
N ILE A 92 8.29 1.21 4.85
CA ILE A 92 8.36 0.06 3.93
C ILE A 92 9.51 0.21 2.93
N ILE A 93 9.82 1.44 2.51
CA ILE A 93 10.97 1.70 1.65
C ILE A 93 12.27 1.33 2.36
N GLU A 94 12.42 1.76 3.61
CA GLU A 94 13.61 1.42 4.40
C GLU A 94 13.73 -0.07 4.62
N TYR A 95 12.60 -0.74 4.90
CA TYR A 95 12.58 -2.18 5.06
C TYR A 95 13.02 -2.89 3.78
N ALA A 96 12.48 -2.47 2.63
CA ALA A 96 12.85 -3.05 1.34
C ALA A 96 14.34 -2.90 1.06
N LYS A 97 14.90 -1.75 1.38
CA LYS A 97 16.36 -1.54 1.24
C LYS A 97 17.14 -2.50 2.12
N SER A 98 16.70 -2.69 3.36
CA SER A 98 17.37 -3.60 4.29
C SER A 98 17.34 -5.05 3.82
N GLN A 99 16.34 -5.43 3.01
CA GLN A 99 16.22 -6.77 2.45
C GLN A 99 16.96 -6.94 1.12
N GLY A 100 17.66 -5.91 0.68
CA GLY A 100 18.44 -5.97 -0.56
C GLY A 100 17.65 -5.81 -1.83
N LEU A 101 16.40 -5.34 -1.75
CA LEU A 101 15.61 -5.07 -2.94
C LEU A 101 16.16 -3.86 -3.68
N SER A 102 16.13 -3.91 -5.01
CA SER A 102 16.62 -2.81 -5.83
C SER A 102 15.51 -1.88 -6.30
N ARG A 103 14.25 -2.32 -6.24
CA ARG A 103 13.11 -1.54 -6.72
C ARG A 103 11.83 -1.92 -6.00
N ILE A 104 10.98 -0.92 -5.76
CA ILE A 104 9.60 -1.11 -5.32
C ILE A 104 8.68 -0.63 -6.43
N ASP A 105 7.72 -1.45 -6.79
CA ASP A 105 6.69 -1.13 -7.77
C ASP A 105 5.33 -1.02 -7.11
N GLY A 106 4.40 -0.34 -7.78
CA GLY A 106 3.02 -0.29 -7.36
C GLY A 106 2.12 0.12 -8.52
N GLN A 107 0.81 -0.04 -8.31
CA GLN A 107 -0.19 0.44 -9.25
C GLN A 107 -1.13 1.38 -8.53
N VAL A 108 -1.42 2.52 -9.14
CA VAL A 108 -2.28 3.56 -8.57
C VAL A 108 -3.27 3.99 -9.63
N LEU A 109 -4.55 4.06 -9.27
CA LEU A 109 -5.55 4.60 -10.18
C LEU A 109 -5.20 6.05 -10.52
N GLN A 110 -5.37 6.42 -11.78
CA GLN A 110 -5.04 7.76 -12.24
C GLN A 110 -5.84 8.84 -11.51
N GLU A 111 -7.05 8.55 -11.09
CA GLU A 111 -7.88 9.47 -10.31
C GLU A 111 -7.44 9.62 -8.84
N ASN A 112 -6.57 8.74 -8.35
CA ASN A 112 -6.05 8.83 -6.98
C ASN A 112 -4.91 9.83 -6.90
N SER A 113 -5.27 11.11 -7.00
CA SER A 113 -4.29 12.21 -7.05
C SER A 113 -3.47 12.33 -5.78
N VAL A 114 -4.04 11.99 -4.62
CA VAL A 114 -3.34 12.06 -3.33
C VAL A 114 -2.18 11.06 -3.29
N MET A 115 -2.44 9.81 -3.69
CA MET A 115 -1.40 8.78 -3.73
C MET A 115 -0.34 9.09 -4.79
N LEU A 116 -0.76 9.55 -5.97
CA LEU A 116 0.19 9.90 -7.02
C LEU A 116 1.10 11.06 -6.60
N LYS A 117 0.56 12.05 -5.91
CA LYS A 117 1.36 13.16 -5.37
C LYS A 117 2.37 12.65 -4.37
N MET A 118 1.95 11.79 -3.43
CA MET A 118 2.84 11.20 -2.43
C MET A 118 3.94 10.37 -3.09
N CYS A 119 3.61 9.57 -4.11
CA CYS A 119 4.61 8.79 -4.84
C CYS A 119 5.66 9.70 -5.47
N ARG A 120 5.24 10.78 -6.12
CA ARG A 120 6.19 11.72 -6.72
C ARG A 120 7.08 12.39 -5.67
N GLU A 121 6.51 12.79 -4.55
CA GLU A 121 7.27 13.39 -3.46
C GLU A 121 8.28 12.42 -2.83
N LEU A 122 7.97 11.12 -2.82
CA LEU A 122 8.88 10.09 -2.34
C LEU A 122 9.94 9.69 -3.37
N GLY A 123 9.82 10.17 -4.60
CA GLY A 123 10.80 9.88 -5.65
C GLY A 123 10.39 8.79 -6.63
N PHE A 124 9.17 8.29 -6.55
CA PHE A 124 8.67 7.30 -7.50
C PHE A 124 8.51 7.91 -8.89
N GLU A 125 8.91 7.15 -9.90
CA GLU A 125 8.57 7.47 -11.28
C GLU A 125 7.14 7.00 -11.55
N VAL A 126 6.34 7.86 -12.19
CA VAL A 126 4.92 7.59 -12.46
C VAL A 126 4.71 7.51 -13.97
N LYS A 127 4.18 6.39 -14.44
CA LYS A 127 3.87 6.18 -15.86
C LYS A 127 2.46 5.63 -16.02
N THR A 128 1.75 6.11 -17.05
CA THR A 128 0.44 5.55 -17.39
C THR A 128 0.63 4.14 -17.94
N ASP A 129 -0.19 3.21 -17.50
CA ASP A 129 -0.12 1.82 -17.97
C ASP A 129 -0.47 1.74 -19.46
N ALA A 130 0.28 0.94 -20.21
CA ALA A 130 0.09 0.80 -21.65
C ALA A 130 -1.23 0.10 -22.01
N GLY A 131 -1.69 -0.81 -21.17
CA GLY A 131 -2.92 -1.56 -21.39
C GLY A 131 -4.17 -0.94 -20.81
N ASP A 132 -4.02 -0.01 -19.85
CA ASP A 132 -5.14 0.64 -19.18
C ASP A 132 -4.76 2.06 -18.75
N ARG A 133 -5.32 3.05 -19.44
CA ARG A 133 -5.01 4.46 -19.17
C ARG A 133 -5.56 4.97 -17.84
N GLY A 134 -6.47 4.23 -17.22
CA GLY A 134 -6.97 4.55 -15.89
C GLY A 134 -6.04 4.14 -14.76
N VAL A 135 -4.93 3.50 -15.08
CA VAL A 135 -3.96 3.00 -14.10
C VAL A 135 -2.59 3.61 -14.36
N CYS A 136 -1.90 4.00 -13.29
CA CYS A 136 -0.51 4.42 -13.34
C CYS A 136 0.35 3.34 -12.69
N ASN A 137 1.46 3.04 -13.32
CA ASN A 137 2.51 2.20 -12.72
C ASN A 137 3.52 3.12 -12.06
N VAL A 138 3.84 2.87 -10.81
CA VAL A 138 4.81 3.66 -10.06
C VAL A 138 5.99 2.78 -9.67
N ALA A 139 7.18 3.32 -9.72
CA ALA A 139 8.40 2.56 -9.41
C ALA A 139 9.43 3.45 -8.73
N LEU A 140 10.02 2.93 -7.66
CA LEU A 140 11.09 3.60 -6.94
C LEU A 140 12.35 2.74 -6.99
N MET A 141 13.43 3.31 -7.53
CA MET A 141 14.74 2.65 -7.56
C MET A 141 15.42 2.88 -6.21
N LEU A 142 15.66 1.81 -5.49
CA LEU A 142 16.18 1.89 -4.12
C LEU A 142 17.68 2.18 -4.05
N LYS A 143 18.40 1.96 -5.13
CA LYS A 143 19.83 2.29 -5.19
C LYS A 143 20.11 3.77 -5.02
N ASP A 144 19.18 4.60 -5.49
CA ASP A 144 19.33 6.05 -5.53
C ASP A 144 18.60 6.75 -4.39
N TYR A 145 18.03 5.97 -3.50
CA TYR A 145 17.18 6.50 -2.42
C TYR A 145 17.98 6.81 -1.16
#